data_8c70daecb64d0bfb1686524f6ead2faa
#
_entry.id   8c70daecb64d0bfb1686524f6ead2faa
#
_cell.length_a   1.000
_cell.length_b   1.000
_cell.length_c   1.000
_cell.angle_alpha   90.00
_cell.angle_beta   90.00
_cell.angle_gamma   90.00
#
_symmetry.space_group_name_H-M   'P 1'
#
loop_
_entity.id
_entity.type
_entity.pdbx_description
1 polymer ?
#
loop_
_entity_poly.entity_id
_entity_poly.type
_entity_poly.pdbx_seq_one_letter_code
_entity_poly.pdbx_strand_id
1 'polypeptide(L)'
;MFRATNFLLAGRIVVVAGFGYCGKGVAERAKGMGADVIVTEIDPTKALDAMMQGFRVMPMLDAAKVGDVFITVTGNRDVLRDEHFAVMKDGAIMANSGHFDIEIDVAWLEQNSKTKNSKMRHQTDEYVLSDGRRLLLLAEGRLVNLGAAEGHPASVMDMSFSDQALTAEYLVKEAKNLKPGVHEVPTYIDKEVAALKLISMGGRIDVLTPAQDMYLNSWEHGS
;
A
#
# COMPACT_ATOMS: atom_id res chain seq x y z
N MET A 1 10.07 -2.40 -7.07
CA MET A 1 10.40 -3.80 -7.37
C MET A 1 11.11 -3.96 -8.72
N PHE A 2 10.54 -3.63 -9.87
CA PHE A 2 11.18 -3.81 -11.20
C PHE A 2 12.62 -3.27 -11.29
N ARG A 3 12.87 -2.05 -10.82
CA ARG A 3 14.20 -1.43 -10.84
C ARG A 3 15.24 -2.22 -10.05
N ALA A 4 14.86 -2.75 -8.90
CA ALA A 4 15.76 -3.50 -8.03
C ALA A 4 16.04 -4.91 -8.54
N THR A 5 15.06 -5.57 -9.17
CA THR A 5 15.14 -7.01 -9.48
C THR A 5 15.16 -7.34 -10.95
N ASN A 6 14.66 -6.46 -11.81
CA ASN A 6 14.35 -6.77 -13.23
C ASN A 6 13.43 -7.99 -13.40
N PHE A 7 12.55 -8.25 -12.42
CA PHE A 7 11.70 -9.43 -12.36
C PHE A 7 10.40 -9.21 -13.16
N LEU A 8 10.10 -10.11 -14.08
CA LEU A 8 8.85 -10.07 -14.84
C LEU A 8 7.68 -10.54 -13.97
N LEU A 9 6.66 -9.68 -13.79
CA LEU A 9 5.45 -10.02 -13.01
C LEU A 9 4.45 -10.88 -13.77
N ALA A 10 4.39 -10.79 -15.08
CA ALA A 10 3.42 -11.54 -15.87
C ALA A 10 3.55 -13.04 -15.60
N GLY A 11 2.43 -13.69 -15.27
CA GLY A 11 2.38 -15.11 -14.92
C GLY A 11 2.98 -15.47 -13.56
N ARG A 12 3.31 -14.49 -12.70
CA ARG A 12 3.81 -14.70 -11.34
C ARG A 12 2.73 -14.48 -10.30
N ILE A 13 2.87 -15.16 -9.17
CA ILE A 13 1.97 -15.01 -8.04
C ILE A 13 2.49 -13.88 -7.13
N VAL A 14 1.72 -12.80 -7.05
CA VAL A 14 2.00 -11.68 -6.17
C VAL A 14 1.05 -11.73 -4.97
N VAL A 15 1.61 -11.85 -3.78
CA VAL A 15 0.88 -11.83 -2.51
C VAL A 15 0.91 -10.41 -1.97
N VAL A 16 -0.26 -9.82 -1.76
CA VAL A 16 -0.43 -8.51 -1.14
C VAL A 16 -1.04 -8.70 0.25
N ALA A 17 -0.27 -8.37 1.28
CA ALA A 17 -0.72 -8.46 2.66
C ALA A 17 -1.37 -7.14 3.09
N GLY A 18 -2.69 -7.16 3.25
CA GLY A 18 -3.53 -6.01 3.53
C GLY A 18 -4.28 -5.50 2.29
N PHE A 19 -5.57 -5.15 2.46
CA PHE A 19 -6.43 -4.65 1.38
C PHE A 19 -7.10 -3.32 1.75
N GLY A 20 -6.35 -2.43 2.44
CA GLY A 20 -6.67 -1.01 2.57
C GLY A 20 -6.41 -0.26 1.25
N TYR A 21 -6.47 1.07 1.26
CA TYR A 21 -6.25 1.88 0.06
C TYR A 21 -4.93 1.56 -0.66
N CYS A 22 -3.84 1.40 0.09
CA CYS A 22 -2.54 1.07 -0.48
C CYS A 22 -2.53 -0.35 -1.06
N GLY A 23 -3.02 -1.34 -0.30
CA GLY A 23 -3.07 -2.74 -0.74
C GLY A 23 -3.94 -2.94 -1.98
N LYS A 24 -5.09 -2.29 -2.04
CA LYS A 24 -5.98 -2.28 -3.21
C LYS A 24 -5.26 -1.75 -4.45
N GLY A 25 -4.62 -0.58 -4.34
CA GLY A 25 -3.88 -0.01 -5.47
C GLY A 25 -2.70 -0.88 -5.92
N VAL A 26 -1.98 -1.52 -5.00
CA VAL A 26 -0.89 -2.46 -5.32
C VAL A 26 -1.44 -3.71 -6.02
N ALA A 27 -2.53 -4.29 -5.52
CA ALA A 27 -3.17 -5.48 -6.10
C ALA A 27 -3.67 -5.22 -7.51
N GLU A 28 -4.37 -4.11 -7.73
CA GLU A 28 -4.87 -3.69 -9.05
C GLU A 28 -3.71 -3.49 -10.05
N ARG A 29 -2.63 -2.84 -9.63
CA ARG A 29 -1.47 -2.62 -10.49
C ARG A 29 -0.74 -3.92 -10.81
N ALA A 30 -0.56 -4.82 -9.85
CA ALA A 30 0.05 -6.12 -10.10
C ALA A 30 -0.78 -6.95 -11.08
N LYS A 31 -2.10 -6.99 -10.91
CA LYS A 31 -3.05 -7.63 -11.84
C LYS A 31 -2.97 -7.02 -13.23
N GLY A 32 -2.95 -5.68 -13.33
CA GLY A 32 -2.80 -4.96 -14.61
C GLY A 32 -1.47 -5.23 -15.32
N MET A 33 -0.45 -5.70 -14.60
CA MET A 33 0.84 -6.13 -15.14
C MET A 33 0.91 -7.64 -15.43
N GLY A 34 -0.22 -8.34 -15.37
CA GLY A 34 -0.35 -9.76 -15.72
C GLY A 34 0.00 -10.74 -14.60
N ALA A 35 0.09 -10.28 -13.35
CA ALA A 35 0.27 -11.15 -12.21
C ALA A 35 -1.03 -11.87 -11.80
N ASP A 36 -0.91 -13.08 -11.26
CA ASP A 36 -1.94 -13.70 -10.44
C ASP A 36 -1.81 -13.15 -9.02
N VAL A 37 -2.84 -12.47 -8.51
CA VAL A 37 -2.76 -11.77 -7.23
C VAL A 37 -3.52 -12.51 -6.16
N ILE A 38 -2.84 -12.75 -5.04
CA ILE A 38 -3.41 -13.24 -3.79
C ILE A 38 -3.40 -12.10 -2.77
N VAL A 39 -4.53 -11.89 -2.12
CA VAL A 39 -4.67 -10.95 -1.01
C VAL A 39 -4.74 -11.74 0.29
N THR A 40 -4.03 -11.28 1.31
CA THR A 40 -4.20 -11.75 2.69
C THR A 40 -4.74 -10.60 3.53
N GLU A 41 -5.83 -10.83 4.27
CA GLU A 41 -6.54 -9.79 5.03
C GLU A 41 -7.18 -10.38 6.29
N ILE A 42 -7.29 -9.58 7.34
CA ILE A 42 -7.92 -9.97 8.61
C ILE A 42 -9.35 -9.42 8.76
N ASP A 43 -9.66 -8.34 8.03
CA ASP A 43 -11.00 -7.74 8.01
C ASP A 43 -11.86 -8.47 6.97
N PRO A 44 -12.94 -9.17 7.39
CA PRO A 44 -13.77 -9.92 6.45
C PRO A 44 -14.45 -9.04 5.39
N THR A 45 -14.71 -7.77 5.69
CA THR A 45 -15.32 -6.83 4.73
C THR A 45 -14.37 -6.52 3.60
N LYS A 46 -13.10 -6.24 3.93
CA LYS A 46 -12.06 -5.99 2.95
C LYS A 46 -11.67 -7.25 2.18
N ALA A 47 -11.65 -8.40 2.86
CA ALA A 47 -11.41 -9.69 2.23
C ALA A 47 -12.50 -10.02 1.19
N LEU A 48 -13.77 -9.76 1.53
CA LEU A 48 -14.89 -9.92 0.60
C LEU A 48 -14.80 -8.94 -0.57
N ASP A 49 -14.47 -7.67 -0.34
CA ASP A 49 -14.22 -6.69 -1.41
C ASP A 49 -13.13 -7.17 -2.37
N ALA A 50 -12.03 -7.70 -1.85
CA ALA A 50 -10.96 -8.28 -2.66
C ALA A 50 -11.47 -9.44 -3.53
N MET A 51 -12.25 -10.36 -2.97
CA MET A 51 -12.83 -11.47 -3.73
C MET A 51 -13.80 -10.99 -4.83
N MET A 52 -14.63 -10.01 -4.53
CA MET A 52 -15.58 -9.44 -5.51
C MET A 52 -14.87 -8.70 -6.65
N GLN A 53 -13.66 -8.20 -6.42
CA GLN A 53 -12.79 -7.63 -7.47
C GLN A 53 -11.99 -8.69 -8.24
N GLY A 54 -12.22 -9.97 -7.94
CA GLY A 54 -11.63 -11.11 -8.64
C GLY A 54 -10.19 -11.40 -8.22
N PHE A 55 -9.83 -11.07 -6.97
CA PHE A 55 -8.60 -11.53 -6.35
C PHE A 55 -8.82 -12.83 -5.58
N ARG A 56 -7.78 -13.65 -5.49
CA ARG A 56 -7.77 -14.80 -4.59
C ARG A 56 -7.52 -14.31 -3.17
N VAL A 57 -8.23 -14.87 -2.20
CA VAL A 57 -8.04 -14.54 -0.78
C VAL A 57 -7.75 -15.82 -0.01
N MET A 58 -6.69 -15.82 0.80
CA MET A 58 -6.32 -16.95 1.66
C MET A 58 -5.44 -16.50 2.83
N PRO A 59 -5.27 -17.33 3.87
CA PRO A 59 -4.31 -17.05 4.94
C PRO A 59 -2.86 -16.95 4.42
N MET A 60 -2.03 -16.13 5.12
CA MET A 60 -0.65 -15.90 4.70
C MET A 60 0.18 -17.20 4.62
N LEU A 61 -0.01 -18.14 5.52
CA LEU A 61 0.73 -19.40 5.51
C LEU A 61 0.48 -20.22 4.22
N ASP A 62 -0.74 -20.17 3.69
CA ASP A 62 -1.06 -20.84 2.42
C ASP A 62 -0.55 -20.04 1.22
N ALA A 63 -0.66 -18.72 1.28
CA ALA A 63 -0.10 -17.83 0.25
C ALA A 63 1.44 -17.95 0.17
N ALA A 64 2.12 -18.13 1.32
CA ALA A 64 3.57 -18.29 1.38
C ALA A 64 4.09 -19.49 0.61
N LYS A 65 3.33 -20.58 0.54
CA LYS A 65 3.69 -21.80 -0.20
C LYS A 65 3.71 -21.60 -1.72
N VAL A 66 2.93 -20.65 -2.23
CA VAL A 66 2.70 -20.48 -3.67
C VAL A 66 3.17 -19.14 -4.22
N GLY A 67 3.39 -18.15 -3.37
CA GLY A 67 3.80 -16.79 -3.76
C GLY A 67 5.22 -16.74 -4.36
N ASP A 68 5.40 -15.87 -5.34
CA ASP A 68 6.71 -15.54 -5.90
C ASP A 68 7.19 -14.17 -5.39
N VAL A 69 6.24 -13.26 -5.12
CA VAL A 69 6.50 -11.91 -4.60
C VAL A 69 5.54 -11.62 -3.47
N PHE A 70 6.03 -11.04 -2.39
CA PHE A 70 5.27 -10.66 -1.21
C PHE A 70 5.41 -9.16 -0.97
N ILE A 71 4.29 -8.45 -0.87
CA ILE A 71 4.26 -7.01 -0.59
C ILE A 71 3.39 -6.78 0.63
N THR A 72 4.01 -6.32 1.73
CA THR A 72 3.30 -6.01 2.97
C THR A 72 2.88 -4.54 2.99
N VAL A 73 1.62 -4.26 3.33
CA VAL A 73 1.01 -2.93 3.35
C VAL A 73 -0.02 -2.78 4.46
N THR A 74 0.21 -3.43 5.60
CA THR A 74 -0.77 -3.53 6.69
C THR A 74 -0.63 -2.43 7.74
N GLY A 75 0.57 -1.85 7.89
CA GLY A 75 0.91 -0.99 9.02
C GLY A 75 1.03 -1.74 10.35
N ASN A 76 1.06 -3.08 10.34
CA ASN A 76 1.21 -3.93 11.51
C ASN A 76 2.65 -4.45 11.63
N ARG A 77 2.92 -5.38 12.51
CA ARG A 77 4.23 -5.98 12.70
C ARG A 77 4.21 -7.49 12.42
N ASP A 78 5.37 -8.05 12.08
CA ASP A 78 5.61 -9.49 11.93
C ASP A 78 4.57 -10.18 11.01
N VAL A 79 4.18 -9.48 9.93
CA VAL A 79 3.24 -9.97 8.92
C VAL A 79 3.86 -11.12 8.13
N LEU A 80 5.16 -10.99 7.80
CA LEU A 80 6.00 -12.07 7.31
C LEU A 80 7.01 -12.44 8.38
N ARG A 81 6.96 -13.70 8.84
CA ARG A 81 7.78 -14.23 9.93
C ARG A 81 8.22 -15.66 9.67
N ASP A 82 8.88 -16.27 10.63
CA ASP A 82 9.53 -17.58 10.57
C ASP A 82 8.72 -18.67 9.87
N GLU A 83 7.47 -18.89 10.28
CA GLU A 83 6.59 -19.91 9.72
C GLU A 83 6.32 -19.73 8.22
N HIS A 84 6.29 -18.46 7.75
CA HIS A 84 6.11 -18.12 6.36
C HIS A 84 7.40 -18.34 5.57
N PHE A 85 8.55 -17.88 6.11
CA PHE A 85 9.87 -18.09 5.46
C PHE A 85 10.20 -19.57 5.32
N ALA A 86 9.78 -20.39 6.29
CA ALA A 86 9.99 -21.83 6.27
C ALA A 86 9.36 -22.55 5.06
N VAL A 87 8.30 -21.97 4.47
CA VAL A 87 7.55 -22.58 3.35
C VAL A 87 7.60 -21.80 2.04
N MET A 88 8.22 -20.62 2.01
CA MET A 88 8.40 -19.83 0.80
C MET A 88 9.26 -20.55 -0.23
N LYS A 89 9.03 -20.28 -1.50
CA LYS A 89 9.83 -20.80 -2.62
C LYS A 89 11.26 -20.25 -2.61
N ASP A 90 12.19 -20.99 -3.20
CA ASP A 90 13.51 -20.44 -3.54
C ASP A 90 13.36 -19.23 -4.48
N GLY A 91 14.05 -18.16 -4.18
CA GLY A 91 14.00 -16.91 -4.93
C GLY A 91 12.78 -16.05 -4.67
N ALA A 92 11.97 -16.32 -3.64
CA ALA A 92 10.86 -15.47 -3.26
C ALA A 92 11.32 -14.05 -2.92
N ILE A 93 10.61 -13.04 -3.42
CA ILE A 93 10.95 -11.63 -3.26
C ILE A 93 10.00 -11.01 -2.23
N MET A 94 10.55 -10.34 -1.23
CA MET A 94 9.82 -9.65 -0.19
C MET A 94 10.06 -8.13 -0.26
N ALA A 95 8.99 -7.37 -0.13
CA ALA A 95 9.01 -5.91 -0.11
C ALA A 95 8.00 -5.38 0.89
N ASN A 96 8.39 -4.38 1.67
CA ASN A 96 7.49 -3.66 2.55
C ASN A 96 7.09 -2.32 1.92
N SER A 97 5.80 -2.02 1.93
CA SER A 97 5.23 -0.72 1.57
C SER A 97 4.52 -0.06 2.76
N GLY A 98 4.63 -0.64 3.96
CA GLY A 98 4.27 0.01 5.21
C GLY A 98 5.30 1.06 5.63
N HIS A 99 4.91 1.93 6.57
CA HIS A 99 5.76 3.05 6.98
C HIS A 99 7.03 2.62 7.71
N PHE A 100 6.93 1.62 8.59
CA PHE A 100 8.05 1.11 9.39
C PHE A 100 8.53 -0.24 8.86
N ASP A 101 9.78 -0.56 9.11
CA ASP A 101 10.47 -1.80 8.71
C ASP A 101 10.16 -3.01 9.61
N ILE A 102 8.99 -3.01 10.23
CA ILE A 102 8.57 -4.03 11.21
C ILE A 102 7.58 -5.06 10.68
N GLU A 103 7.09 -4.88 9.44
CA GLU A 103 6.12 -5.82 8.86
C GLU A 103 6.77 -7.15 8.43
N ILE A 104 8.08 -7.14 8.16
CA ILE A 104 8.87 -8.31 7.82
C ILE A 104 9.86 -8.54 8.95
N ASP A 105 9.87 -9.74 9.53
CA ASP A 105 10.82 -10.10 10.59
C ASP A 105 12.24 -10.28 10.03
N VAL A 106 12.88 -9.15 9.78
CA VAL A 106 14.26 -9.09 9.26
C VAL A 106 15.25 -9.64 10.29
N ALA A 107 14.96 -9.44 11.58
CA ALA A 107 15.82 -9.93 12.66
C ALA A 107 15.92 -11.46 12.63
N TRP A 108 14.80 -12.16 12.41
CA TRP A 108 14.80 -13.60 12.25
C TRP A 108 15.62 -14.03 11.02
N LEU A 109 15.46 -13.36 9.89
CA LEU A 109 16.22 -13.66 8.67
C LEU A 109 17.73 -13.51 8.91
N GLU A 110 18.15 -12.47 9.62
CA GLU A 110 19.57 -12.22 9.95
C GLU A 110 20.14 -13.30 10.86
N GLN A 111 19.36 -13.77 11.84
CA GLN A 111 19.80 -14.76 12.81
C GLN A 111 19.79 -16.20 12.26
N ASN A 112 18.88 -16.52 11.33
CA ASN A 112 18.62 -17.89 10.90
C ASN A 112 19.10 -18.20 9.47
N SER A 113 19.68 -17.23 8.75
CA SER A 113 20.30 -17.45 7.45
C SER A 113 21.74 -17.90 7.59
N LYS A 114 22.18 -18.85 6.74
CA LYS A 114 23.60 -19.26 6.66
C LYS A 114 24.48 -18.15 6.15
N THR A 115 23.96 -17.37 5.19
CA THR A 115 24.68 -16.28 4.52
C THR A 115 23.72 -15.18 4.17
N LYS A 116 24.16 -13.94 4.37
CA LYS A 116 23.54 -12.74 3.85
C LYS A 116 24.44 -12.13 2.79
N ASN A 117 23.96 -12.04 1.57
CA ASN A 117 24.63 -11.36 0.47
C ASN A 117 24.01 -9.98 0.30
N SER A 118 24.55 -9.00 1.01
CA SER A 118 24.04 -7.63 0.99
C SER A 118 24.30 -6.97 -0.37
N LYS A 119 23.31 -6.22 -0.86
CA LYS A 119 23.39 -5.45 -2.09
C LYS A 119 23.80 -6.29 -3.32
N MET A 120 23.31 -7.53 -3.40
CA MET A 120 23.49 -8.38 -4.56
C MET A 120 23.05 -7.66 -5.86
N ARG A 121 22.02 -6.81 -5.75
CA ARG A 121 21.64 -5.75 -6.68
C ARG A 121 21.34 -4.48 -5.90
N HIS A 122 21.12 -3.38 -6.60
CA HIS A 122 20.71 -2.13 -5.97
C HIS A 122 19.48 -2.35 -5.07
N GLN A 123 19.63 -2.07 -3.78
CA GLN A 123 18.58 -2.22 -2.76
C GLN A 123 17.96 -3.64 -2.65
N THR A 124 18.76 -4.68 -2.90
CA THR A 124 18.33 -6.08 -2.80
C THR A 124 19.33 -6.88 -2.00
N ASP A 125 18.91 -7.42 -0.88
CA ASP A 125 19.67 -8.35 -0.06
C ASP A 125 19.14 -9.77 -0.28
N GLU A 126 20.06 -10.74 -0.34
CA GLU A 126 19.76 -12.17 -0.43
C GLU A 126 20.07 -12.87 0.90
N TYR A 127 19.11 -13.57 1.43
CA TYR A 127 19.24 -14.41 2.61
C TYR A 127 19.21 -15.88 2.20
N VAL A 128 20.30 -16.61 2.41
CA VAL A 128 20.40 -18.05 2.13
C VAL A 128 20.06 -18.83 3.38
N LEU A 129 18.94 -19.52 3.38
CA LEU A 129 18.47 -20.31 4.52
C LEU A 129 19.28 -21.60 4.73
N SER A 130 19.03 -22.28 5.85
CA SER A 130 19.75 -23.53 6.21
C SER A 130 19.55 -24.67 5.23
N ASP A 131 18.42 -24.71 4.51
CA ASP A 131 18.10 -25.67 3.48
C ASP A 131 18.60 -25.30 2.06
N GLY A 132 19.25 -24.15 1.93
CA GLY A 132 19.80 -23.65 0.66
C GLY A 132 18.87 -22.77 -0.15
N ARG A 133 17.61 -22.59 0.26
CA ARG A 133 16.70 -21.64 -0.38
C ARG A 133 17.15 -20.21 -0.14
N ARG A 134 16.90 -19.38 -1.15
CA ARG A 134 17.25 -17.95 -1.13
C ARG A 134 15.99 -17.13 -1.01
N LEU A 135 15.95 -16.20 -0.10
CA LEU A 135 14.91 -15.19 0.02
C LEU A 135 15.50 -13.83 -0.29
N LEU A 136 14.83 -13.05 -1.11
CA LEU A 136 15.27 -11.72 -1.53
C LEU A 136 14.48 -10.66 -0.80
N LEU A 137 15.17 -9.76 -0.11
CA LEU A 137 14.56 -8.64 0.61
C LEU A 137 14.90 -7.32 -0.05
N LEU A 138 13.89 -6.52 -0.38
CA LEU A 138 14.08 -5.21 -0.97
C LEU A 138 14.16 -4.13 0.09
N ALA A 139 15.05 -3.15 -0.12
CA ALA A 139 15.24 -1.96 0.69
C ALA A 139 15.43 -2.28 2.20
N GLU A 140 16.05 -3.43 2.52
CA GLU A 140 16.27 -3.87 3.91
C GLU A 140 14.98 -3.97 4.74
N GLY A 141 13.82 -4.24 4.12
CA GLY A 141 12.52 -4.24 4.78
C GLY A 141 11.88 -2.87 5.01
N ARG A 142 12.59 -1.78 4.67
CA ARG A 142 12.07 -0.42 4.77
C ARG A 142 11.08 -0.12 3.64
N LEU A 143 10.39 1.02 3.72
CA LEU A 143 9.42 1.48 2.73
C LEU A 143 10.01 1.46 1.31
N VAL A 144 9.59 0.47 0.51
CA VAL A 144 10.24 0.10 -0.76
C VAL A 144 10.17 1.18 -1.84
N ASN A 145 9.11 1.99 -1.87
CA ASN A 145 8.95 3.06 -2.85
C ASN A 145 9.93 4.23 -2.63
N LEU A 146 10.42 4.41 -1.41
CA LEU A 146 11.47 5.37 -1.10
C LEU A 146 12.87 4.73 -1.12
N GLY A 147 13.00 3.52 -0.57
CA GLY A 147 14.29 2.83 -0.49
C GLY A 147 14.81 2.32 -1.84
N ALA A 148 13.92 1.83 -2.71
CA ALA A 148 14.28 1.22 -3.98
C ALA A 148 13.69 1.90 -5.23
N ALA A 149 13.13 3.11 -5.07
CA ALA A 149 12.57 3.93 -6.14
C ALA A 149 12.53 5.41 -5.74
N GLU A 150 11.92 6.27 -6.54
CA GLU A 150 11.90 7.73 -6.35
C GLU A 150 10.75 8.23 -5.44
N GLY A 151 9.96 7.33 -4.86
CA GLY A 151 8.79 7.71 -4.07
C GLY A 151 7.59 8.11 -4.94
N HIS A 152 6.75 8.98 -4.41
CA HIS A 152 5.57 9.46 -5.11
C HIS A 152 5.93 10.54 -6.15
N PRO A 153 5.30 10.53 -7.33
CA PRO A 153 5.51 11.58 -8.32
C PRO A 153 4.99 12.94 -7.81
N ALA A 154 5.62 14.02 -8.28
CA ALA A 154 5.29 15.39 -7.88
C ALA A 154 3.80 15.72 -8.06
N SER A 155 3.16 15.19 -9.10
CA SER A 155 1.73 15.40 -9.37
C SER A 155 0.79 14.82 -8.29
N VAL A 156 1.25 13.83 -7.52
CA VAL A 156 0.53 13.27 -6.36
C VAL A 156 0.86 14.08 -5.11
N MET A 157 2.13 14.39 -4.89
CA MET A 157 2.57 15.14 -3.72
C MET A 157 2.08 16.59 -3.70
N ASP A 158 1.82 17.18 -4.86
CA ASP A 158 1.21 18.48 -5.02
C ASP A 158 -0.12 18.59 -4.24
N MET A 159 -1.02 17.62 -4.35
CA MET A 159 -2.27 17.62 -3.58
C MET A 159 -2.01 17.50 -2.07
N SER A 160 -1.14 16.61 -1.65
CA SER A 160 -0.80 16.43 -0.24
C SER A 160 -0.18 17.68 0.38
N PHE A 161 0.71 18.36 -0.34
CA PHE A 161 1.33 19.61 0.15
C PHE A 161 0.35 20.77 0.14
N SER A 162 -0.57 20.83 -0.81
CA SER A 162 -1.64 21.83 -0.82
C SER A 162 -2.57 21.66 0.38
N ASP A 163 -3.01 20.44 0.69
CA ASP A 163 -3.81 20.17 1.89
C ASP A 163 -3.06 20.53 3.17
N GLN A 164 -1.78 20.22 3.27
CA GLN A 164 -0.95 20.58 4.41
C GLN A 164 -0.84 22.11 4.58
N ALA A 165 -0.61 22.83 3.48
CA ALA A 165 -0.47 24.29 3.51
C ALA A 165 -1.79 24.98 3.91
N LEU A 166 -2.91 24.59 3.31
CA LEU A 166 -4.23 25.15 3.65
C LEU A 166 -4.68 24.75 5.05
N THR A 167 -4.35 23.54 5.51
CA THR A 167 -4.61 23.12 6.90
C THR A 167 -3.79 23.95 7.89
N ALA A 168 -2.52 24.22 7.57
CA ALA A 168 -1.69 25.10 8.41
C ALA A 168 -2.26 26.53 8.48
N GLU A 169 -2.73 27.07 7.35
CA GLU A 169 -3.42 28.38 7.33
C GLU A 169 -4.69 28.35 8.18
N TYR A 170 -5.51 27.30 8.04
CA TYR A 170 -6.72 27.10 8.85
C TYR A 170 -6.40 27.07 10.34
N LEU A 171 -5.38 26.31 10.76
CA LEU A 171 -4.96 26.23 12.15
C LEU A 171 -4.55 27.60 12.71
N VAL A 172 -3.83 28.42 11.93
CA VAL A 172 -3.44 29.75 12.35
C VAL A 172 -4.67 30.68 12.52
N LYS A 173 -5.61 30.61 11.58
CA LYS A 173 -6.84 31.44 11.62
C LYS A 173 -7.77 31.05 12.77
N GLU A 174 -7.93 29.76 13.00
CA GLU A 174 -8.90 29.16 13.93
C GLU A 174 -8.30 28.79 15.29
N ALA A 175 -7.03 29.04 15.55
CA ALA A 175 -6.31 28.60 16.77
C ALA A 175 -7.05 28.95 18.08
N LYS A 176 -7.73 30.08 18.12
CA LYS A 176 -8.48 30.55 19.30
C LYS A 176 -9.77 29.78 19.57
N ASN A 177 -10.30 29.12 18.52
CA ASN A 177 -11.56 28.37 18.57
C ASN A 177 -11.31 26.85 18.72
N LEU A 178 -10.09 26.40 18.48
CA LEU A 178 -9.71 25.00 18.58
C LEU A 178 -9.23 24.65 20.00
N LYS A 179 -9.80 23.62 20.59
CA LYS A 179 -9.32 23.05 21.86
C LYS A 179 -8.11 22.14 21.57
N PRO A 180 -7.20 21.97 22.55
CA PRO A 180 -6.14 20.96 22.41
C PRO A 180 -6.73 19.56 22.14
N GLY A 181 -6.30 18.91 21.05
CA GLY A 181 -6.82 17.61 20.65
C GLY A 181 -6.53 17.28 19.18
N VAL A 182 -7.06 16.15 18.72
CA VAL A 182 -7.05 15.77 17.31
C VAL A 182 -8.33 16.30 16.65
N HIS A 183 -8.15 17.01 15.56
CA HIS A 183 -9.24 17.57 14.77
C HIS A 183 -9.19 17.03 13.35
N GLU A 184 -10.37 16.77 12.78
CA GLU A 184 -10.47 16.46 11.37
C GLU A 184 -10.19 17.71 10.52
N VAL A 185 -9.52 17.51 9.39
CA VAL A 185 -9.34 18.58 8.41
C VAL A 185 -10.71 18.96 7.84
N PRO A 186 -11.04 20.26 7.78
CA PRO A 186 -12.33 20.66 7.20
C PRO A 186 -12.50 20.18 5.77
N THR A 187 -13.58 19.49 5.49
CA THR A 187 -13.87 18.86 4.18
C THR A 187 -13.81 19.86 3.00
N TYR A 188 -14.02 21.16 3.25
CA TYR A 188 -13.92 22.16 2.17
C TYR A 188 -12.49 22.32 1.65
N ILE A 189 -11.46 22.09 2.48
CA ILE A 189 -10.05 22.16 2.07
C ILE A 189 -9.77 21.05 1.06
N ASP A 190 -10.11 19.79 1.39
CA ASP A 190 -9.94 18.66 0.47
C ASP A 190 -10.69 18.90 -0.85
N LYS A 191 -11.93 19.41 -0.77
CA LYS A 191 -12.75 19.69 -1.97
C LYS A 191 -12.13 20.79 -2.83
N GLU A 192 -11.58 21.85 -2.23
CA GLU A 192 -10.93 22.95 -2.95
C GLU A 192 -9.67 22.45 -3.68
N VAL A 193 -8.78 21.71 -2.98
CA VAL A 193 -7.58 21.12 -3.58
C VAL A 193 -7.94 20.18 -4.70
N ALA A 194 -8.93 19.30 -4.50
CA ALA A 194 -9.39 18.36 -5.52
C ALA A 194 -9.97 19.08 -6.74
N ALA A 195 -10.77 20.14 -6.54
CA ALA A 195 -11.35 20.92 -7.64
C ALA A 195 -10.29 21.62 -8.49
N LEU A 196 -9.32 22.28 -7.82
CA LEU A 196 -8.20 22.93 -8.50
C LEU A 196 -7.36 21.93 -9.29
N LYS A 197 -7.07 20.77 -8.68
CA LYS A 197 -6.32 19.70 -9.35
C LYS A 197 -7.07 19.16 -10.55
N LEU A 198 -8.36 18.90 -10.41
CA LEU A 198 -9.21 18.42 -11.49
C LEU A 198 -9.21 19.38 -12.69
N ILE A 199 -9.37 20.68 -12.44
CA ILE A 199 -9.31 21.72 -13.49
C ILE A 199 -7.93 21.73 -14.15
N SER A 200 -6.85 21.63 -13.38
CA SER A 200 -5.48 21.61 -13.92
C SER A 200 -5.21 20.42 -14.83
N MET A 201 -5.96 19.32 -14.65
CA MET A 201 -5.90 18.12 -15.47
C MET A 201 -6.91 18.13 -16.65
N GLY A 202 -7.66 19.23 -16.84
CA GLY A 202 -8.68 19.37 -17.87
C GLY A 202 -10.00 18.65 -17.54
N GLY A 203 -10.18 18.17 -16.31
CA GLY A 203 -11.41 17.54 -15.84
C GLY A 203 -12.52 18.55 -15.58
N ARG A 204 -13.77 18.10 -15.72
CA ARG A 204 -14.98 18.85 -15.37
C ARG A 204 -15.96 17.94 -14.65
N ILE A 205 -16.78 18.51 -13.77
CA ILE A 205 -17.83 17.79 -13.04
C ILE A 205 -19.17 18.47 -13.26
N ASP A 206 -20.23 17.73 -13.05
CA ASP A 206 -21.59 18.24 -13.06
C ASP A 206 -21.87 19.15 -11.86
N VAL A 207 -22.86 20.01 -12.00
CA VAL A 207 -23.39 20.88 -10.94
C VAL A 207 -24.84 20.47 -10.72
N LEU A 208 -25.19 20.25 -9.46
CA LEU A 208 -26.57 19.93 -9.09
C LEU A 208 -27.52 21.09 -9.47
N THR A 209 -28.68 20.74 -10.03
CA THR A 209 -29.77 21.69 -10.14
C THR A 209 -30.35 21.97 -8.73
N PRO A 210 -31.01 23.12 -8.52
CA PRO A 210 -31.66 23.40 -7.24
C PRO A 210 -32.64 22.30 -6.77
N ALA A 211 -33.33 21.65 -7.70
CA ALA A 211 -34.25 20.54 -7.38
C ALA A 211 -33.49 19.29 -6.89
N GLN A 212 -32.33 18.97 -7.50
CA GLN A 212 -31.49 17.85 -7.07
C GLN A 212 -30.83 18.12 -5.72
N ASP A 213 -30.38 19.33 -5.50
CA ASP A 213 -29.80 19.73 -4.19
C ASP A 213 -30.83 19.66 -3.09
N MET A 214 -32.06 20.16 -3.35
CA MET A 214 -33.19 20.07 -2.40
C MET A 214 -33.54 18.62 -2.10
N TYR A 215 -33.59 17.73 -3.10
CA TYR A 215 -33.89 16.30 -2.91
C TYR A 215 -32.85 15.60 -2.05
N LEU A 216 -31.56 15.84 -2.29
CA LEU A 216 -30.47 15.22 -1.51
C LEU A 216 -30.43 15.69 -0.05
N ASN A 217 -30.90 16.92 0.22
CA ASN A 217 -30.91 17.50 1.56
C ASN A 217 -32.27 17.38 2.27
N SER A 218 -33.24 16.69 1.68
CA SER A 218 -34.58 16.47 2.20
C SER A 218 -34.81 14.99 2.48
N TRP A 219 -35.46 14.71 3.62
CA TRP A 219 -35.94 13.35 3.96
C TRP A 219 -37.34 13.05 3.42
N GLU A 220 -38.05 14.08 2.93
CA GLU A 220 -39.49 13.95 2.55
C GLU A 220 -39.69 13.14 1.26
N HIS A 221 -38.67 12.96 0.46
CA HIS A 221 -38.72 12.30 -0.86
C HIS A 221 -37.87 11.03 -0.94
N GLY A 222 -37.37 10.52 0.17
CA GLY A 222 -36.63 9.25 0.22
C GLY A 222 -37.58 8.05 0.17
N SER A 223 -37.31 7.11 -0.77
CA SER A 223 -37.97 5.79 -0.78
C SER A 223 -37.20 4.82 0.09
#